data_a89a051919b1a2f2c026eb26959ded15
#
_entry.id   a89a051919b1a2f2c026eb26959ded15
#
_cell.length_a   1.000
_cell.length_b   1.000
_cell.length_c   1.000
_cell.angle_alpha   90.00
_cell.angle_beta   90.00
_cell.angle_gamma   90.00
#
_symmetry.space_group_name_H-M   'P 1'
#
loop_
_entity.id
_entity.type
_entity.pdbx_description
1 polymer ?
#
loop_
_entity_poly.entity_id
_entity_poly.type
_entity_poly.pdbx_seq_one_letter_code
_entity_poly.pdbx_strand_id
1 'polypeptide(L)'
;MSAALVRRQAALAGVALVAALTALALARLEDSDRSETAVPLNVPRWQEAVASSYGPGRYGQQTACGVELAPETRGLAHPVLPCGVDILLSFQGKTARAKVLDRGPHGGGAEFELTEALAQDLGLSGTQQIRWRFAD
;
A
#
# COMPACT_ATOMS: atom_id res chain seq x y z
N MET A 1 9.15 2.19 -75.12
CA MET A 1 8.35 2.44 -73.91
C MET A 1 8.29 3.94 -73.72
N SER A 2 7.10 4.52 -73.74
CA SER A 2 6.87 5.95 -73.76
C SER A 2 7.22 6.57 -72.39
N ALA A 3 8.00 7.65 -72.41
CA ALA A 3 8.40 8.39 -71.20
C ALA A 3 7.22 8.81 -70.31
N ALA A 4 6.04 8.91 -70.87
CA ALA A 4 4.79 9.22 -70.16
C ALA A 4 4.36 8.09 -69.19
N LEU A 5 4.64 6.81 -69.53
CA LEU A 5 4.28 5.65 -68.68
C LEU A 5 5.15 5.59 -67.41
N VAL A 6 6.43 5.88 -67.57
CA VAL A 6 7.39 5.90 -66.45
C VAL A 6 7.09 7.06 -65.50
N ARG A 7 6.69 8.24 -65.98
CA ARG A 7 6.28 9.36 -65.14
C ARG A 7 5.00 9.08 -64.35
N ARG A 8 4.04 8.35 -64.93
CA ARG A 8 2.81 8.00 -64.21
C ARG A 8 3.06 6.96 -63.11
N GLN A 9 3.94 6.03 -63.36
CA GLN A 9 4.30 5.02 -62.33
C GLN A 9 5.10 5.66 -61.16
N ALA A 10 6.00 6.60 -61.46
CA ALA A 10 6.74 7.31 -60.42
C ALA A 10 5.83 8.20 -59.53
N ALA A 11 4.82 8.84 -60.14
CA ALA A 11 3.85 9.66 -59.41
C ALA A 11 2.94 8.81 -58.48
N LEU A 12 2.51 7.65 -58.92
CA LEU A 12 1.68 6.75 -58.11
C LEU A 12 2.48 6.12 -56.95
N ALA A 13 3.77 5.79 -57.17
CA ALA A 13 4.63 5.28 -56.12
C ALA A 13 4.91 6.34 -55.03
N GLY A 14 5.06 7.61 -55.42
CA GLY A 14 5.25 8.73 -54.47
C GLY A 14 4.04 8.97 -53.60
N VAL A 15 2.82 8.92 -54.17
CA VAL A 15 1.55 9.10 -53.42
C VAL A 15 1.33 7.93 -52.45
N ALA A 16 1.62 6.71 -52.85
CA ALA A 16 1.49 5.54 -51.98
C ALA A 16 2.45 5.58 -50.78
N LEU A 17 3.70 6.07 -51.00
CA LEU A 17 4.67 6.19 -49.91
C LEU A 17 4.27 7.27 -48.90
N VAL A 18 3.76 8.40 -49.33
CA VAL A 18 3.29 9.48 -48.47
C VAL A 18 2.06 9.02 -47.66
N ALA A 19 1.13 8.30 -48.30
CA ALA A 19 -0.04 7.78 -47.61
C ALA A 19 0.33 6.73 -46.51
N ALA A 20 1.34 5.87 -46.79
CA ALA A 20 1.82 4.90 -45.82
C ALA A 20 2.50 5.55 -44.60
N LEU A 21 3.27 6.63 -44.83
CA LEU A 21 3.96 7.37 -43.77
C LEU A 21 2.96 8.13 -42.88
N THR A 22 1.90 8.71 -43.47
CA THR A 22 0.86 9.43 -42.72
C THR A 22 0.01 8.45 -41.90
N ALA A 23 -0.31 7.27 -42.41
CA ALA A 23 -1.03 6.25 -41.66
C ALA A 23 -0.22 5.73 -40.46
N LEU A 24 1.11 5.57 -40.63
CA LEU A 24 1.98 5.15 -39.52
C LEU A 24 2.12 6.24 -38.46
N ALA A 25 2.13 7.52 -38.82
CA ALA A 25 2.17 8.64 -37.91
C ALA A 25 0.85 8.77 -37.12
N LEU A 26 -0.30 8.57 -37.76
CA LEU A 26 -1.59 8.60 -37.09
C LEU A 26 -1.75 7.42 -36.12
N ALA A 27 -1.31 6.21 -36.48
CA ALA A 27 -1.31 5.06 -35.59
C ALA A 27 -0.44 5.28 -34.33
N ARG A 28 0.63 6.06 -34.44
CA ARG A 28 1.48 6.43 -33.30
C ARG A 28 0.83 7.45 -32.38
N LEU A 29 -0.05 8.30 -32.90
CA LEU A 29 -0.78 9.30 -32.11
C LEU A 29 -1.92 8.65 -31.30
N GLU A 30 -2.54 7.62 -31.85
CA GLU A 30 -3.59 6.86 -31.14
C GLU A 30 -3.04 5.98 -30.00
N ASP A 31 -1.78 5.50 -30.14
CA ASP A 31 -1.14 4.70 -29.09
C ASP A 31 -0.61 5.58 -27.93
N SER A 32 -0.42 6.89 -28.17
CA SER A 32 0.02 7.83 -27.15
C SER A 32 -1.10 8.29 -26.22
N ASP A 33 -2.37 8.15 -26.65
CA ASP A 33 -3.52 8.55 -25.85
C ASP A 33 -4.05 7.41 -24.95
N ARG A 34 -3.46 6.23 -25.09
CA ARG A 34 -3.72 5.05 -24.21
C ARG A 34 -2.77 4.95 -23.02
N SER A 35 -2.01 5.97 -22.74
CA SER A 35 -1.53 6.20 -21.38
C SER A 35 -2.73 6.67 -20.55
N GLU A 36 -3.67 5.76 -20.38
CA GLU A 36 -4.62 5.81 -19.29
C GLU A 36 -3.80 6.09 -18.03
N THR A 37 -3.82 7.34 -17.61
CA THR A 37 -3.33 7.75 -16.32
C THR A 37 -4.17 6.95 -15.32
N ALA A 38 -3.73 5.74 -15.03
CA ALA A 38 -4.19 5.01 -13.86
C ALA A 38 -3.91 5.96 -12.71
N VAL A 39 -4.92 6.74 -12.33
CA VAL A 39 -4.92 7.48 -11.06
C VAL A 39 -4.54 6.41 -10.07
N PRO A 40 -3.39 6.51 -9.40
CA PRO A 40 -3.06 5.52 -8.39
C PRO A 40 -4.18 5.67 -7.37
N LEU A 41 -5.09 4.70 -7.36
CA LEU A 41 -5.97 4.53 -6.22
C LEU A 41 -5.00 4.43 -5.05
N ASN A 42 -4.96 5.47 -4.24
CA ASN A 42 -4.15 5.51 -3.03
C ASN A 42 -4.79 4.56 -2.01
N VAL A 43 -4.87 3.28 -2.40
CA VAL A 43 -5.26 2.23 -1.48
C VAL A 43 -4.10 2.11 -0.51
N PRO A 44 -4.32 2.37 0.78
CA PRO A 44 -3.28 2.23 1.79
C PRO A 44 -2.65 0.85 1.64
N ARG A 45 -1.39 0.79 1.23
CA ARG A 45 -0.69 -0.47 1.03
C ARG A 45 -0.42 -1.11 2.38
N TRP A 46 -0.67 -2.40 2.46
CA TRP A 46 -0.22 -3.18 3.58
C TRP A 46 1.31 -3.15 3.66
N GLN A 47 1.83 -2.82 4.82
CA GLN A 47 3.24 -2.83 5.17
C GLN A 47 3.51 -4.04 6.06
N GLU A 48 4.72 -4.54 6.05
CA GLU A 48 5.16 -5.62 6.95
C GLU A 48 5.90 -5.02 8.14
N ALA A 49 5.68 -5.62 9.30
CA ALA A 49 6.34 -5.24 10.54
C ALA A 49 6.42 -6.43 11.48
N VAL A 50 7.24 -6.32 12.51
CA VAL A 50 7.33 -7.30 13.59
C VAL A 50 6.50 -6.82 14.76
N ALA A 51 5.65 -7.70 15.31
CA ALA A 51 4.80 -7.43 16.46
C ALA A 51 5.01 -8.45 17.57
N SER A 52 4.85 -8.00 18.80
CA SER A 52 4.78 -8.82 20.00
C SER A 52 3.58 -8.39 20.86
N SER A 53 3.32 -9.08 21.96
CA SER A 53 2.32 -8.65 22.95
C SER A 53 3.00 -8.11 24.20
N TYR A 54 2.30 -7.18 24.86
CA TYR A 54 2.67 -6.69 26.19
C TYR A 54 1.41 -6.55 27.06
N GLY A 55 1.56 -6.57 28.37
CA GLY A 55 0.41 -6.25 29.17
C GLY A 55 0.41 -6.69 30.61
N PRO A 56 0.41 -7.99 30.97
CA PRO A 56 0.03 -8.39 32.33
C PRO A 56 0.75 -7.70 33.47
N GLY A 57 2.05 -7.42 33.32
CA GLY A 57 2.82 -6.68 34.33
C GLY A 57 2.62 -5.16 34.33
N ARG A 58 1.76 -4.63 33.46
CA ARG A 58 1.54 -3.17 33.28
C ARG A 58 0.10 -2.74 33.52
N TYR A 59 -0.79 -3.66 33.88
CA TYR A 59 -2.17 -3.31 34.19
C TYR A 59 -2.26 -2.32 35.36
N GLY A 60 -3.17 -1.35 35.24
CA GLY A 60 -3.32 -0.24 36.17
C GLY A 60 -2.34 0.93 35.95
N GLN A 61 -1.38 0.81 35.00
CA GLN A 61 -0.48 1.91 34.67
C GLN A 61 -1.07 2.75 33.54
N GLN A 62 -0.80 4.04 33.56
CA GLN A 62 -1.11 4.92 32.43
C GLN A 62 -0.10 4.71 31.30
N THR A 63 -0.61 4.59 30.09
CA THR A 63 0.19 4.58 28.87
C THR A 63 0.69 5.98 28.54
N ALA A 64 1.64 6.08 27.61
CA ALA A 64 2.16 7.37 27.15
C ALA A 64 1.08 8.26 26.51
N CYS A 65 -0.01 7.68 26.02
CA CYS A 65 -1.14 8.41 25.45
C CYS A 65 -2.25 8.71 26.46
N GLY A 66 -2.02 8.47 27.76
CA GLY A 66 -2.94 8.80 28.84
C GLY A 66 -4.08 7.80 29.05
N VAL A 67 -3.98 6.61 28.50
CA VAL A 67 -4.97 5.52 28.69
C VAL A 67 -4.49 4.61 29.81
N GLU A 68 -5.36 4.28 30.77
CA GLU A 68 -5.04 3.27 31.77
C GLU A 68 -5.13 1.87 31.14
N LEU A 69 -4.07 1.09 31.28
CA LEU A 69 -4.01 -0.25 30.72
C LEU A 69 -4.77 -1.24 31.59
N ALA A 70 -5.75 -1.90 31.01
CA ALA A 70 -6.56 -2.94 31.64
C ALA A 70 -6.50 -4.25 30.84
N PRO A 71 -6.84 -5.40 31.42
CA PRO A 71 -6.81 -6.68 30.71
C PRO A 71 -7.64 -6.71 29.43
N GLU A 72 -8.73 -5.97 29.35
CA GLU A 72 -9.64 -5.87 28.20
C GLU A 72 -9.24 -4.77 27.20
N THR A 73 -8.23 -3.96 27.51
CA THR A 73 -7.79 -2.87 26.64
C THR A 73 -7.27 -3.41 25.31
N ARG A 74 -7.85 -2.92 24.20
CA ARG A 74 -7.46 -3.26 22.83
C ARG A 74 -6.78 -2.08 22.19
N GLY A 75 -5.47 -2.18 22.00
CA GLY A 75 -4.67 -1.14 21.39
C GLY A 75 -3.23 -1.59 21.19
N LEU A 76 -2.40 -0.69 20.79
CA LEU A 76 -1.02 -0.99 20.50
C LEU A 76 -0.08 0.14 20.94
N ALA A 77 1.17 -0.22 21.17
CA ALA A 77 2.28 0.70 21.34
C ALA A 77 3.12 0.75 20.07
N HIS A 78 3.56 1.95 19.71
CA HIS A 78 4.47 2.18 18.59
C HIS A 78 5.36 3.40 18.87
N PRO A 79 6.65 3.38 18.51
CA PRO A 79 7.60 4.43 18.92
C PRO A 79 7.28 5.81 18.36
N VAL A 80 6.74 5.90 17.13
CA VAL A 80 6.61 7.19 16.44
C VAL A 80 5.21 7.51 15.91
N LEU A 81 4.29 6.52 15.79
CA LEU A 81 2.94 6.79 15.31
C LEU A 81 2.17 7.68 16.32
N PRO A 82 1.36 8.64 15.87
CA PRO A 82 0.62 9.52 16.76
C PRO A 82 -0.35 8.78 17.66
N CYS A 83 -0.52 9.26 18.90
CA CYS A 83 -1.55 8.76 19.81
C CYS A 83 -2.94 8.88 19.20
N GLY A 84 -3.77 7.86 19.36
CA GLY A 84 -5.15 7.83 18.90
C GLY A 84 -5.35 7.52 17.41
N VAL A 85 -4.27 7.36 16.65
CA VAL A 85 -4.37 6.93 15.25
C VAL A 85 -4.88 5.50 15.17
N ASP A 86 -5.83 5.28 14.28
CA ASP A 86 -6.37 3.95 13.99
C ASP A 86 -5.52 3.20 12.99
N ILE A 87 -5.16 2.00 13.35
CA ILE A 87 -4.34 1.07 12.56
C ILE A 87 -5.13 -0.20 12.29
N LEU A 88 -5.07 -0.70 11.07
CA LEU A 88 -5.50 -2.05 10.73
C LEU A 88 -4.28 -2.97 10.78
N LEU A 89 -4.43 -4.06 11.52
CA LEU A 89 -3.44 -5.12 11.65
C LEU A 89 -3.98 -6.39 11.02
N SER A 90 -3.13 -7.17 10.37
CA SER A 90 -3.49 -8.46 9.79
C SER A 90 -2.44 -9.51 10.14
N PHE A 91 -2.92 -10.64 10.65
CA PHE A 91 -2.10 -11.80 11.00
C PHE A 91 -2.87 -13.08 10.69
N GLN A 92 -2.26 -13.98 9.93
CA GLN A 92 -2.83 -15.29 9.57
C GLN A 92 -4.30 -15.24 9.09
N GLY A 93 -4.64 -14.26 8.26
CA GLY A 93 -5.98 -14.10 7.70
C GLY A 93 -6.98 -13.38 8.63
N LYS A 94 -6.64 -13.13 9.88
CA LYS A 94 -7.43 -12.29 10.77
C LYS A 94 -7.02 -10.83 10.61
N THR A 95 -7.98 -9.93 10.80
CA THR A 95 -7.74 -8.49 10.77
C THR A 95 -8.40 -7.83 11.98
N ALA A 96 -7.70 -6.92 12.62
CA ALA A 96 -8.22 -6.14 13.72
C ALA A 96 -7.90 -4.65 13.51
N ARG A 97 -8.82 -3.78 13.97
CA ARG A 97 -8.62 -2.33 14.05
C ARG A 97 -8.26 -1.98 15.48
N ALA A 98 -7.22 -1.21 15.68
CA ALA A 98 -6.77 -0.78 17.00
C ALA A 98 -6.19 0.62 16.97
N LYS A 99 -6.21 1.29 18.13
CA LYS A 99 -5.60 2.61 18.29
C LYS A 99 -4.18 2.52 18.84
N VAL A 100 -3.34 3.44 18.41
CA VAL A 100 -2.07 3.71 19.08
C VAL A 100 -2.36 4.38 20.41
N LEU A 101 -2.04 3.71 21.50
CA LEU A 101 -2.32 4.18 22.85
C LEU A 101 -1.09 4.25 23.76
N ASP A 102 0.05 3.78 23.29
CA ASP A 102 1.30 3.81 24.06
C ASP A 102 2.52 4.02 23.18
N ARG A 103 3.65 4.24 23.80
CA ARG A 103 4.98 4.28 23.19
C ARG A 103 5.73 3.01 23.53
N GLY A 104 6.25 2.37 22.50
CA GLY A 104 7.10 1.20 22.61
C GLY A 104 8.37 1.37 21.78
N PRO A 105 9.17 0.33 21.66
CA PRO A 105 9.00 -0.97 22.30
C PRO A 105 9.35 -0.94 23.77
N HIS A 106 8.65 -1.76 24.57
CA HIS A 106 8.96 -1.98 25.98
C HIS A 106 9.93 -3.16 26.20
N GLY A 107 10.30 -3.81 25.10
CA GLY A 107 11.20 -4.95 25.06
C GLY A 107 11.00 -5.79 23.79
N GLY A 108 11.87 -6.77 23.54
CA GLY A 108 11.65 -7.80 22.52
C GLY A 108 11.94 -7.44 21.05
N GLY A 109 12.33 -6.21 20.72
CA GLY A 109 12.76 -5.84 19.35
C GLY A 109 11.63 -5.78 18.31
N ALA A 110 10.35 -5.76 18.75
CA ALA A 110 9.21 -5.60 17.89
C ALA A 110 8.94 -4.12 17.62
N GLU A 111 8.48 -3.79 16.42
CA GLU A 111 8.03 -2.44 16.06
C GLU A 111 6.66 -2.12 16.66
N PHE A 112 5.75 -3.10 16.62
CA PHE A 112 4.42 -3.01 17.24
C PHE A 112 4.35 -3.89 18.48
N GLU A 113 3.87 -3.34 19.57
CA GLU A 113 3.54 -4.12 20.75
C GLU A 113 2.04 -4.04 21.00
N LEU A 114 1.36 -5.18 20.83
CA LEU A 114 -0.09 -5.29 20.99
C LEU A 114 -0.44 -5.51 22.45
N THR A 115 -1.54 -4.91 22.91
CA THR A 115 -2.10 -5.32 24.21
C THR A 115 -2.48 -6.80 24.16
N GLU A 116 -2.47 -7.46 25.31
CA GLU A 116 -2.77 -8.90 25.41
C GLU A 116 -4.13 -9.25 24.76
N ALA A 117 -5.18 -8.45 25.03
CA ALA A 117 -6.50 -8.66 24.44
C ALA A 117 -6.49 -8.54 22.90
N LEU A 118 -5.77 -7.58 22.35
CA LEU A 118 -5.64 -7.42 20.90
C LEU A 118 -4.85 -8.58 20.27
N ALA A 119 -3.76 -9.00 20.92
CA ALA A 119 -2.97 -10.14 20.46
C ALA A 119 -3.81 -11.43 20.45
N GLN A 120 -4.62 -11.66 21.47
CA GLN A 120 -5.56 -12.78 21.54
C GLN A 120 -6.60 -12.75 20.42
N ASP A 121 -7.20 -11.59 20.14
CA ASP A 121 -8.16 -11.43 19.04
C ASP A 121 -7.55 -11.82 17.69
N LEU A 122 -6.29 -11.47 17.45
CA LEU A 122 -5.54 -11.83 16.24
C LEU A 122 -5.00 -13.27 16.27
N GLY A 123 -4.94 -13.90 17.44
CA GLY A 123 -4.27 -15.19 17.63
C GLY A 123 -2.75 -15.10 17.58
N LEU A 124 -2.21 -13.93 17.91
CA LEU A 124 -0.77 -13.68 17.91
C LEU A 124 -0.18 -14.10 19.27
N SER A 125 0.85 -14.90 19.22
CA SER A 125 1.65 -15.28 20.40
C SER A 125 3.16 -15.14 20.10
N GLY A 126 3.92 -14.68 21.08
CA GLY A 126 5.33 -14.39 20.93
C GLY A 126 5.58 -13.21 19.96
N THR A 127 6.73 -13.21 19.33
CA THR A 127 7.12 -12.19 18.34
C THR A 127 6.90 -12.74 16.94
N GLN A 128 6.07 -12.07 16.14
CA GLN A 128 5.60 -12.52 14.84
C GLN A 128 5.67 -11.41 13.79
N GLN A 129 5.78 -11.80 12.53
CA GLN A 129 5.62 -10.89 11.41
C GLN A 129 4.14 -10.68 11.11
N ILE A 130 3.72 -9.43 11.00
CA ILE A 130 2.35 -8.99 10.72
C ILE A 130 2.33 -8.09 9.48
N ARG A 131 1.13 -7.81 8.96
CA ARG A 131 0.89 -6.72 8.02
C ARG A 131 0.04 -5.66 8.69
N TRP A 132 0.29 -4.42 8.34
CA TRP A 132 -0.45 -3.29 8.89
C TRP A 132 -0.66 -2.20 7.85
N ARG A 133 -1.63 -1.34 8.07
CA ARG A 133 -1.87 -0.09 7.35
C ARG A 133 -2.64 0.88 8.21
N PHE A 134 -2.66 2.14 7.83
CA PHE A 134 -3.59 3.09 8.44
C PHE A 134 -5.03 2.65 8.14
N ALA A 135 -5.91 2.82 9.12
CA ALA A 135 -7.33 2.68 8.88
C ALA A 135 -7.87 4.00 8.31
N ASP A 136 -8.69 3.87 7.26
CA ASP A 136 -9.39 5.01 6.66
C ASP A 136 -10.51 5.51 7.55
#